data_86c53ea393f3bfcd0a2acd53e3e4f905
#
_entry.id   86c53ea393f3bfcd0a2acd53e3e4f905
#
_cell.length_a   1.000
_cell.length_b   1.000
_cell.length_c   1.000
_cell.angle_alpha   90.00
_cell.angle_beta   90.00
_cell.angle_gamma   90.00
#
_symmetry.space_group_name_H-M   'P 1'
#
loop_
_entity.id
_entity.type
_entity.pdbx_description
1 polymer ?
#
loop_
_entity_poly.entity_id
_entity_poly.type
_entity_poly.pdbx_seq_one_letter_code
_entity_poly.pdbx_strand_id
1 'polypeptide(L)'
;MNKLYSGSGRITVSLHGEKAVLSELSSTYPLKLLSPHIHDATAIVYLLTYGGGLVGGDQVDLVVDVQVGARLVLLSQGTTKVFKTRLGRRLAHTNTNESLSSMARYPGPNNDLSSTKQNSHFVVASESVLLLLPEPVTCFRDASYNQIQRFEITEGGSAVILDWITSGRISRGEEWEFSRYYSVNDIWHNGKRIAKDVTLLDNHHHDVRVPDRPLQNKLQPYSCYAMLILYGPRVQPIMHDLISQYDKISILKSNVPSPLIWSISPIDSTGQGVVVRVGGVETETVKAWLKQALSSIEYIMGKDVYRRIFS
;
A
#
# COMPACT_ATOMS: atom_id res chain seq x y z
N MET A 1 8.72 26.68 9.94
CA MET A 1 7.85 25.53 10.19
C MET A 1 6.67 25.60 9.23
N ASN A 2 6.57 24.71 8.25
CA ASN A 2 5.39 24.65 7.40
C ASN A 2 4.20 24.19 8.24
N LYS A 3 3.14 24.98 8.23
CA LYS A 3 1.92 24.67 8.99
C LYS A 3 1.27 23.41 8.40
N LEU A 4 1.19 22.35 9.21
CA LEU A 4 0.51 21.12 8.82
C LEU A 4 -1.00 21.40 8.69
N TYR A 5 -1.60 20.99 7.58
CA TYR A 5 -3.06 21.03 7.39
C TYR A 5 -3.70 19.71 7.82
N SER A 6 -5.01 19.69 7.98
CA SER A 6 -5.74 18.50 8.40
C SER A 6 -5.47 17.31 7.45
N GLY A 7 -5.18 16.13 8.00
CA GLY A 7 -4.86 14.92 7.26
C GLY A 7 -3.41 14.80 6.79
N SER A 8 -2.56 15.79 7.05
CA SER A 8 -1.17 15.73 6.61
C SER A 8 -0.30 14.93 7.60
N GLY A 9 0.71 14.25 7.04
CA GLY A 9 1.75 13.56 7.79
C GLY A 9 3.11 13.69 7.14
N ARG A 10 4.17 13.70 7.94
CA ARG A 10 5.54 13.70 7.45
C ARG A 10 6.44 12.82 8.30
N ILE A 11 7.26 12.05 7.60
CA ILE A 11 8.26 11.16 8.18
C ILE A 11 9.59 11.45 7.48
N THR A 12 10.64 11.76 8.24
CA THR A 12 12.00 11.82 7.73
C THR A 12 12.88 10.96 8.59
N VAL A 13 13.54 9.97 7.98
CA VAL A 13 14.48 9.06 8.64
C VAL A 13 15.87 9.30 8.09
N SER A 14 16.82 9.51 8.96
CA SER A 14 18.25 9.67 8.64
C SER A 14 19.10 8.74 9.50
N LEU A 15 20.39 8.60 9.15
CA LEU A 15 21.38 7.94 10.00
C LEU A 15 22.16 8.98 10.79
N HIS A 16 22.37 8.70 12.08
CA HIS A 16 23.35 9.38 12.91
C HIS A 16 24.36 8.33 13.42
N GLY A 17 25.53 8.28 12.82
CA GLY A 17 26.42 7.13 12.94
C GLY A 17 25.76 5.89 12.33
N GLU A 18 25.62 4.81 13.10
CA GLU A 18 24.97 3.57 12.69
C GLU A 18 23.49 3.46 13.12
N LYS A 19 22.94 4.51 13.76
CA LYS A 19 21.57 4.48 14.27
C LYS A 19 20.62 5.33 13.43
N ALA A 20 19.45 4.77 13.16
CA ALA A 20 18.36 5.52 12.55
C ALA A 20 17.84 6.59 13.52
N VAL A 21 17.53 7.76 12.99
CA VAL A 21 16.90 8.86 13.71
C VAL A 21 15.70 9.34 12.92
N LEU A 22 14.56 9.48 13.59
CA LEU A 22 13.40 10.16 13.06
C LEU A 22 13.59 11.67 13.24
N SER A 23 14.18 12.32 12.24
CA SER A 23 14.40 13.78 12.26
C SER A 23 13.09 14.56 12.12
N GLU A 24 12.07 13.95 11.51
CA GLU A 24 10.70 14.44 11.49
C GLU A 24 9.71 13.30 11.64
N LEU A 25 8.76 13.41 12.57
CA LEU A 25 7.62 12.51 12.72
C LEU A 25 6.42 13.36 13.17
N SER A 26 5.62 13.79 12.22
CA SER A 26 4.48 14.69 12.47
C SER A 26 3.24 14.24 11.73
N SER A 27 2.07 14.39 12.35
CA SER A 27 0.79 14.07 11.72
C SER A 27 -0.36 14.86 12.33
N THR A 28 -1.41 15.03 11.54
CA THR A 28 -2.65 15.68 11.95
C THR A 28 -3.84 14.76 11.68
N TYR A 29 -4.92 14.95 12.44
CA TYR A 29 -6.16 14.21 12.24
C TYR A 29 -6.61 14.23 10.77
N PRO A 30 -7.07 13.09 10.16
CA PRO A 30 -7.32 11.79 10.78
C PRO A 30 -6.13 10.83 10.84
N LEU A 31 -4.97 11.22 10.34
CA LEU A 31 -3.74 10.40 10.37
C LEU A 31 -3.04 10.52 11.74
N LYS A 32 -2.54 9.39 12.25
CA LYS A 32 -1.67 9.32 13.42
C LYS A 32 -0.45 8.47 13.10
N LEU A 33 0.72 8.99 13.42
CA LEU A 33 2.00 8.29 13.26
C LEU A 33 2.57 7.95 14.63
N LEU A 34 2.99 6.71 14.83
CA LEU A 34 3.63 6.24 16.05
C LEU A 34 4.91 5.49 15.73
N SER A 35 5.99 5.80 16.44
CA SER A 35 7.23 5.04 16.39
C SER A 35 7.56 4.49 17.77
N PRO A 36 7.29 3.22 18.04
CA PRO A 36 7.54 2.64 19.35
C PRO A 36 9.02 2.35 19.59
N HIS A 37 9.81 2.14 18.53
CA HIS A 37 11.19 1.67 18.64
C HIS A 37 12.00 1.95 17.40
N ILE A 38 13.31 2.18 17.61
CA ILE A 38 14.35 2.23 16.58
C ILE A 38 15.31 1.08 16.88
N HIS A 39 15.60 0.26 15.85
CA HIS A 39 16.54 -0.84 15.92
C HIS A 39 17.73 -0.55 15.01
N ASP A 40 18.86 -0.17 15.57
CA ASP A 40 20.08 0.19 14.83
C ASP A 40 19.78 1.17 13.68
N ALA A 41 20.07 0.79 12.43
CA ALA A 41 19.80 1.60 11.25
C ALA A 41 18.32 1.57 10.79
N THR A 42 17.41 0.92 11.53
CA THR A 42 16.02 0.69 11.12
C THR A 42 15.03 1.42 12.05
N ALA A 43 14.25 2.33 11.48
CA ALA A 43 13.09 2.93 12.15
C ALA A 43 11.82 2.17 11.80
N ILE A 44 10.95 1.95 12.78
CA ILE A 44 9.61 1.37 12.59
C ILE A 44 8.59 2.45 12.89
N VAL A 45 7.68 2.68 11.95
CA VAL A 45 6.57 3.63 12.13
C VAL A 45 5.25 2.95 11.80
N TYR A 46 4.28 3.11 12.69
CA TYR A 46 2.91 2.66 12.49
C TYR A 46 2.05 3.80 11.96
N LEU A 47 1.34 3.50 10.88
CA LEU A 47 0.29 4.34 10.31
C LEU A 47 -1.05 3.94 10.95
N LEU A 48 -1.71 4.88 11.60
CA LEU A 48 -3.00 4.67 12.23
C LEU A 48 -4.00 5.74 11.78
N THR A 49 -5.27 5.40 11.90
CA THR A 49 -6.37 6.37 11.72
C THR A 49 -7.10 6.57 13.04
N TYR A 50 -7.43 7.81 13.36
CA TYR A 50 -8.30 8.08 14.50
C TYR A 50 -9.69 7.50 14.28
N GLY A 51 -10.33 7.03 15.35
CA GLY A 51 -11.69 6.45 15.27
C GLY A 51 -11.76 5.06 14.62
N GLY A 52 -10.61 4.41 14.35
CA GLY A 52 -10.56 3.05 13.85
C GLY A 52 -10.83 2.89 12.36
N GLY A 53 -10.76 3.95 11.57
CA GLY A 53 -10.90 3.93 10.11
C GLY A 53 -11.13 5.32 9.52
N LEU A 54 -11.14 5.39 8.19
CA LEU A 54 -11.40 6.59 7.42
C LEU A 54 -12.89 6.69 7.08
N VAL A 55 -13.46 7.85 7.23
CA VAL A 55 -14.87 8.12 6.85
C VAL A 55 -14.93 8.82 5.49
N GLY A 56 -16.05 8.70 4.80
CA GLY A 56 -16.23 9.33 3.49
C GLY A 56 -15.92 10.83 3.53
N GLY A 57 -15.06 11.25 2.61
CA GLY A 57 -14.56 12.62 2.52
C GLY A 57 -13.28 12.90 3.31
N ASP A 58 -12.79 11.96 4.13
CA ASP A 58 -11.47 12.09 4.75
C ASP A 58 -10.37 12.15 3.67
N GLN A 59 -9.41 13.02 3.90
CA GLN A 59 -8.21 13.14 3.07
C GLN A 59 -6.97 12.94 3.94
N VAL A 60 -6.05 12.10 3.46
CA VAL A 60 -4.73 11.85 4.08
C VAL A 60 -3.66 12.12 3.04
N ASP A 61 -2.68 12.96 3.40
CA ASP A 61 -1.53 13.27 2.57
C ASP A 61 -0.25 13.00 3.37
N LEU A 62 0.52 11.98 2.99
CA LEU A 62 1.72 11.53 3.68
C LEU A 62 2.96 11.76 2.81
N VAL A 63 3.98 12.39 3.38
CA VAL A 63 5.30 12.54 2.77
C VAL A 63 6.32 11.78 3.61
N VAL A 64 7.11 10.93 2.95
CA VAL A 64 8.11 10.07 3.58
C VAL A 64 9.45 10.27 2.89
N ASP A 65 10.48 10.60 3.65
CA ASP A 65 11.85 10.75 3.17
C ASP A 65 12.76 9.79 3.93
N VAL A 66 13.27 8.77 3.22
CA VAL A 66 14.24 7.80 3.75
C VAL A 66 15.60 8.18 3.21
N GLN A 67 16.40 8.86 4.05
CA GLN A 67 17.70 9.40 3.68
C GLN A 67 18.77 8.31 3.54
N VAL A 68 19.89 8.70 2.95
CA VAL A 68 20.99 7.79 2.60
C VAL A 68 21.34 6.80 3.73
N GLY A 69 21.37 5.51 3.39
CA GLY A 69 21.73 4.41 4.29
C GLY A 69 20.67 4.05 5.34
N ALA A 70 19.65 4.89 5.57
CA ALA A 70 18.60 4.63 6.56
C ALA A 70 17.63 3.55 6.09
N ARG A 71 16.99 2.89 7.05
CA ARG A 71 15.96 1.87 6.77
C ARG A 71 14.67 2.26 7.48
N LEU A 72 13.56 2.19 6.76
CA LEU A 72 12.24 2.48 7.30
C LEU A 72 11.28 1.32 7.05
N VAL A 73 10.62 0.89 8.10
CA VAL A 73 9.51 -0.05 8.06
C VAL A 73 8.24 0.71 8.40
N LEU A 74 7.30 0.75 7.47
CA LEU A 74 5.97 1.32 7.66
C LEU A 74 4.94 0.19 7.75
N LEU A 75 4.26 0.16 8.88
CA LEU A 75 3.21 -0.81 9.20
C LEU A 75 1.90 -0.07 9.47
N SER A 76 0.79 -0.76 9.48
CA SER A 76 -0.46 -0.27 10.09
C SER A 76 -0.82 -1.11 11.31
N GLN A 77 -1.60 -0.55 12.22
CA GLN A 77 -2.14 -1.29 13.34
C GLN A 77 -3.56 -1.74 13.02
N GLY A 78 -3.68 -2.98 12.53
CA GLY A 78 -4.93 -3.51 12.00
C GLY A 78 -5.27 -2.98 10.60
N THR A 79 -6.35 -3.49 10.04
CA THR A 79 -6.81 -3.16 8.68
C THR A 79 -7.23 -1.70 8.55
N THR A 80 -6.92 -1.08 7.41
CA THR A 80 -7.43 0.26 7.09
C THR A 80 -8.90 0.14 6.68
N LYS A 81 -9.80 0.44 7.60
CA LYS A 81 -11.24 0.40 7.36
C LYS A 81 -11.69 1.69 6.67
N VAL A 82 -12.43 1.54 5.59
CA VAL A 82 -13.02 2.69 4.87
C VAL A 82 -14.55 2.61 5.01
N PHE A 83 -15.11 3.61 5.66
CA PHE A 83 -16.53 3.70 5.89
C PHE A 83 -17.24 4.41 4.74
N LYS A 84 -18.52 4.10 4.55
CA LYS A 84 -19.36 4.78 3.56
C LYS A 84 -19.50 6.26 3.84
N THR A 85 -19.71 7.02 2.81
CA THR A 85 -20.10 8.42 2.90
C THR A 85 -21.53 8.53 3.44
N ARG A 86 -21.74 9.35 4.47
CA ARG A 86 -23.07 9.69 4.97
C ARG A 86 -23.53 10.97 4.31
N LEU A 87 -24.48 10.89 3.40
CA LEU A 87 -25.16 12.05 2.85
C LEU A 87 -25.80 12.84 4.02
N GLY A 88 -25.43 14.13 4.19
CA GLY A 88 -26.03 15.04 5.17
C GLY A 88 -25.22 15.33 6.43
N ARG A 89 -24.01 14.81 6.63
CA ARG A 89 -23.14 15.20 7.75
C ARG A 89 -21.82 15.78 7.26
N ARG A 90 -21.63 17.06 7.58
CA ARG A 90 -20.42 17.92 7.54
C ARG A 90 -19.27 17.35 6.70
N LEU A 91 -19.12 17.88 5.50
CA LEU A 91 -17.82 17.93 4.83
C LEU A 91 -16.83 18.54 5.83
N ALA A 92 -15.79 17.81 6.19
CA ALA A 92 -14.68 18.38 6.91
C ALA A 92 -14.22 19.59 6.11
N HIS A 93 -13.98 20.73 6.79
CA HIS A 93 -13.59 21.97 6.17
C HIS A 93 -12.38 21.73 5.26
N THR A 94 -12.60 21.63 3.97
CA THR A 94 -11.57 21.74 2.97
C THR A 94 -11.15 23.20 2.94
N ASN A 95 -10.09 23.54 3.68
CA ASN A 95 -9.37 24.78 3.44
C ASN A 95 -8.71 24.65 2.06
N THR A 96 -9.39 25.21 1.06
CA THR A 96 -8.82 25.47 -0.26
C THR A 96 -7.77 26.57 -0.12
N ASN A 97 -6.57 26.23 0.31
CA ASN A 97 -5.40 27.05 0.10
C ASN A 97 -4.55 26.42 -1.01
N GLU A 98 -4.71 26.97 -2.18
CA GLU A 98 -3.88 26.76 -3.37
C GLU A 98 -2.43 27.18 -3.08
N SER A 99 -1.57 26.24 -2.64
CA SER A 99 -0.13 26.47 -2.64
C SER A 99 0.74 25.20 -2.60
N LEU A 100 0.29 24.12 -3.25
CA LEU A 100 1.16 22.99 -3.60
C LEU A 100 1.08 22.74 -5.13
N SER A 101 1.55 23.73 -5.89
CA SER A 101 1.46 23.76 -7.35
C SER A 101 2.52 22.93 -8.09
N SER A 102 3.19 21.97 -7.47
CA SER A 102 4.18 21.14 -8.14
C SER A 102 3.97 19.61 -8.07
N MET A 103 3.01 19.12 -7.30
CA MET A 103 2.59 17.73 -7.43
C MET A 103 1.61 17.63 -8.60
N ALA A 104 2.05 17.04 -9.70
CA ALA A 104 1.24 16.79 -10.88
C ALA A 104 -0.12 16.23 -10.46
N ARG A 105 -1.18 17.01 -10.67
CA ARG A 105 -2.56 16.59 -10.49
C ARG A 105 -2.80 15.38 -11.40
N TYR A 106 -2.91 14.20 -10.82
CA TYR A 106 -3.49 13.09 -11.55
C TYR A 106 -4.99 13.34 -11.64
N PRO A 107 -5.57 13.56 -12.82
CA PRO A 107 -7.00 13.62 -13.00
C PRO A 107 -7.53 12.19 -12.86
N GLY A 108 -7.85 11.78 -11.64
CA GLY A 108 -8.67 10.59 -11.45
C GLY A 108 -10.06 10.86 -12.03
N PRO A 109 -10.70 9.90 -12.68
CA PRO A 109 -12.05 10.06 -13.15
C PRO A 109 -12.98 10.30 -11.95
N ASN A 110 -13.65 11.44 -11.96
CA ASN A 110 -14.61 11.97 -10.98
C ASN A 110 -14.02 12.50 -9.66
N ASN A 111 -14.01 13.83 -9.56
CA ASN A 111 -13.79 14.59 -8.32
C ASN A 111 -15.04 14.50 -7.41
N ASP A 112 -15.38 13.27 -6.97
CA ASP A 112 -16.45 13.08 -6.01
C ASP A 112 -15.92 13.50 -4.62
N LEU A 113 -16.48 14.60 -4.10
CA LEU A 113 -16.18 15.14 -2.76
C LEU A 113 -16.52 14.15 -1.63
N SER A 114 -17.25 13.10 -1.94
CA SER A 114 -17.65 12.06 -1.00
C SER A 114 -16.60 10.94 -0.86
N SER A 115 -15.64 10.84 -1.79
CA SER A 115 -14.62 9.79 -1.79
C SER A 115 -13.55 10.06 -0.73
N THR A 116 -13.18 9.03 0.02
CA THR A 116 -12.00 9.03 0.88
C THR A 116 -10.73 9.01 0.04
N LYS A 117 -9.77 9.89 0.34
CA LYS A 117 -8.53 10.03 -0.44
C LYS A 117 -7.32 9.80 0.44
N GLN A 118 -6.37 9.02 -0.06
CA GLN A 118 -5.06 8.83 0.56
C GLN A 118 -3.98 9.03 -0.49
N ASN A 119 -3.17 10.07 -0.33
CA ASN A 119 -2.03 10.35 -1.18
C ASN A 119 -0.75 10.16 -0.37
N SER A 120 0.22 9.45 -0.95
CA SER A 120 1.50 9.23 -0.28
C SER A 120 2.64 9.43 -1.26
N HIS A 121 3.65 10.14 -0.82
CA HIS A 121 4.87 10.38 -1.59
C HIS A 121 6.06 9.90 -0.80
N PHE A 122 6.81 8.97 -1.38
CA PHE A 122 7.98 8.33 -0.78
C PHE A 122 9.22 8.69 -1.58
N VAL A 123 10.24 9.18 -0.90
CA VAL A 123 11.58 9.37 -1.44
C VAL A 123 12.51 8.38 -0.76
N VAL A 124 13.19 7.54 -1.56
CA VAL A 124 14.09 6.49 -1.08
C VAL A 124 15.48 6.77 -1.65
N ALA A 125 16.36 7.27 -0.79
CA ALA A 125 17.69 7.69 -1.17
C ALA A 125 18.63 6.50 -1.43
N SER A 126 19.86 6.79 -1.86
CA SER A 126 20.88 5.78 -2.10
C SER A 126 21.19 4.95 -0.85
N GLU A 127 21.43 3.65 -1.02
CA GLU A 127 21.71 2.67 0.04
C GLU A 127 20.61 2.55 1.11
N SER A 128 19.48 3.25 0.95
CA SER A 128 18.36 3.18 1.88
C SER A 128 17.36 2.09 1.50
N VAL A 129 16.53 1.70 2.47
CA VAL A 129 15.51 0.67 2.27
C VAL A 129 14.17 1.12 2.84
N LEU A 130 13.13 1.05 2.04
CA LEU A 130 11.75 1.23 2.45
C LEU A 130 11.01 -0.12 2.44
N LEU A 131 10.44 -0.51 3.57
CA LEU A 131 9.45 -1.59 3.64
C LEU A 131 8.09 -0.97 3.98
N LEU A 132 7.19 -0.90 3.00
CA LEU A 132 5.80 -0.51 3.20
C LEU A 132 4.95 -1.77 3.25
N LEU A 133 4.61 -2.23 4.45
CA LEU A 133 3.93 -3.49 4.73
C LEU A 133 2.71 -3.27 5.64
N PRO A 134 1.71 -2.49 5.22
CA PRO A 134 0.49 -2.27 5.99
C PRO A 134 -0.36 -3.54 6.05
N GLU A 135 -1.31 -3.62 6.99
CA GLU A 135 -2.44 -4.54 6.93
C GLU A 135 -3.40 -4.10 5.79
N PRO A 136 -4.26 -5.01 5.31
CA PRO A 136 -5.06 -4.73 4.11
C PRO A 136 -6.06 -3.59 4.29
N VAL A 137 -6.42 -2.98 3.18
CA VAL A 137 -7.58 -2.08 3.12
C VAL A 137 -8.85 -2.92 3.12
N THR A 138 -9.83 -2.51 3.92
CA THR A 138 -11.16 -3.11 3.97
C THR A 138 -12.19 -2.02 3.72
N CYS A 139 -12.72 -1.97 2.51
CA CYS A 139 -13.80 -1.07 2.14
C CYS A 139 -15.14 -1.68 2.54
N PHE A 140 -15.95 -0.95 3.31
CA PHE A 140 -17.30 -1.37 3.70
C PHE A 140 -18.31 -1.08 2.59
N ARG A 141 -19.51 -1.64 2.72
CA ARG A 141 -20.60 -1.39 1.77
C ARG A 141 -20.75 0.10 1.47
N ASP A 142 -20.90 0.45 0.20
CA ASP A 142 -21.05 1.81 -0.32
C ASP A 142 -19.84 2.74 -0.06
N ALA A 143 -18.69 2.22 0.36
CA ALA A 143 -17.48 3.03 0.51
C ALA A 143 -16.87 3.37 -0.86
N SER A 144 -16.31 4.57 -0.97
CA SER A 144 -15.50 5.01 -2.11
C SER A 144 -14.12 5.42 -1.63
N TYR A 145 -13.07 4.77 -2.15
CA TYR A 145 -11.70 4.97 -1.73
C TYR A 145 -10.76 5.18 -2.91
N ASN A 146 -9.93 6.22 -2.83
CA ASN A 146 -8.90 6.51 -3.80
C ASN A 146 -7.54 6.59 -3.07
N GLN A 147 -6.61 5.73 -3.46
CA GLN A 147 -5.23 5.72 -2.98
C GLN A 147 -4.28 6.04 -4.14
N ILE A 148 -3.37 6.97 -3.93
CA ILE A 148 -2.30 7.29 -4.87
C ILE A 148 -0.98 7.28 -4.11
N GLN A 149 -0.07 6.40 -4.50
CA GLN A 149 1.25 6.24 -3.91
C GLN A 149 2.31 6.49 -4.99
N ARG A 150 3.20 7.43 -4.74
CA ARG A 150 4.33 7.72 -5.60
C ARG A 150 5.63 7.40 -4.87
N PHE A 151 6.47 6.60 -5.51
CA PHE A 151 7.76 6.17 -5.00
C PHE A 151 8.87 6.70 -5.91
N GLU A 152 9.74 7.55 -5.37
CA GLU A 152 10.94 8.07 -6.03
C GLU A 152 12.16 7.38 -5.42
N ILE A 153 12.75 6.45 -6.16
CA ILE A 153 13.88 5.64 -5.71
C ILE A 153 15.12 6.13 -6.46
N THR A 154 16.17 6.49 -5.74
CA THR A 154 17.45 6.85 -6.35
C THR A 154 18.34 5.63 -6.53
N GLU A 155 19.45 5.81 -7.23
CA GLU A 155 20.44 4.74 -7.45
C GLU A 155 20.86 4.06 -6.14
N GLY A 156 20.86 2.72 -6.09
CA GLY A 156 21.18 1.95 -4.89
C GLY A 156 20.07 1.87 -3.83
N GLY A 157 19.00 2.64 -3.96
CA GLY A 157 17.82 2.56 -3.10
C GLY A 157 17.02 1.27 -3.34
N SER A 158 16.32 0.78 -2.30
CA SER A 158 15.53 -0.45 -2.40
C SER A 158 14.17 -0.29 -1.72
N ALA A 159 13.15 -0.95 -2.27
CA ALA A 159 11.81 -0.89 -1.72
C ALA A 159 11.09 -2.24 -1.80
N VAL A 160 10.30 -2.54 -0.76
CA VAL A 160 9.25 -3.57 -0.73
C VAL A 160 7.93 -2.86 -0.46
N ILE A 161 7.00 -2.96 -1.40
CA ILE A 161 5.74 -2.25 -1.35
C ILE A 161 4.62 -3.26 -1.43
N LEU A 162 3.80 -3.33 -0.38
CA LEU A 162 2.61 -4.16 -0.32
C LEU A 162 1.37 -3.29 -0.40
N ASP A 163 0.52 -3.57 -1.39
CA ASP A 163 -0.81 -2.97 -1.55
C ASP A 163 -1.84 -4.08 -1.68
N TRP A 164 -2.79 -4.15 -0.75
CA TRP A 164 -3.75 -5.23 -0.72
C TRP A 164 -5.11 -4.83 -0.14
N ILE A 165 -6.13 -5.54 -0.59
CA ILE A 165 -7.53 -5.29 -0.26
C ILE A 165 -8.25 -6.59 0.08
N THR A 166 -9.18 -6.53 1.03
CA THR A 166 -10.13 -7.59 1.33
C THR A 166 -11.52 -7.27 0.80
N SER A 167 -12.32 -8.31 0.59
CA SER A 167 -13.68 -8.18 0.03
C SER A 167 -14.65 -7.36 0.88
N GLY A 168 -14.36 -7.16 2.17
CA GLY A 168 -15.22 -6.43 3.09
C GLY A 168 -15.47 -7.17 4.40
N ARG A 169 -16.64 -6.94 5.01
CA ARG A 169 -17.04 -7.60 6.27
C ARG A 169 -17.80 -8.89 6.00
N ILE A 170 -17.09 -9.98 5.69
CA ILE A 170 -17.68 -11.28 5.35
C ILE A 170 -18.64 -11.75 6.44
N SER A 171 -18.33 -11.56 7.75
CA SER A 171 -19.20 -11.91 8.87
C SER A 171 -20.54 -11.18 8.88
N ARG A 172 -20.70 -10.13 8.08
CA ARG A 172 -21.94 -9.36 7.90
C ARG A 172 -22.56 -9.55 6.51
N GLY A 173 -22.03 -10.48 5.73
CA GLY A 173 -22.47 -10.72 4.36
C GLY A 173 -22.05 -9.63 3.37
N GLU A 174 -21.11 -8.75 3.75
CA GLU A 174 -20.59 -7.71 2.85
C GLU A 174 -19.36 -8.27 2.13
N GLU A 175 -19.52 -8.57 0.87
CA GLU A 175 -18.46 -9.14 0.03
C GLU A 175 -18.43 -8.43 -1.32
N TRP A 176 -17.36 -7.62 -1.53
CA TRP A 176 -17.17 -6.79 -2.71
C TRP A 176 -18.31 -5.77 -2.97
N GLU A 177 -18.94 -5.28 -1.91
CA GLU A 177 -20.11 -4.39 -1.97
C GLU A 177 -19.79 -2.89 -1.81
N PHE A 178 -18.51 -2.52 -1.80
CA PHE A 178 -18.13 -1.11 -1.83
C PHE A 178 -18.44 -0.50 -3.21
N SER A 179 -18.65 0.81 -3.24
CA SER A 179 -18.95 1.52 -4.50
C SER A 179 -17.72 1.56 -5.41
N ARG A 180 -16.56 1.91 -4.83
CA ARG A 180 -15.34 2.06 -5.63
C ARG A 180 -14.08 1.87 -4.78
N TYR A 181 -13.10 1.16 -5.34
CA TYR A 181 -11.72 1.10 -4.88
C TYR A 181 -10.79 1.45 -6.03
N TYR A 182 -9.99 2.48 -5.85
CA TYR A 182 -8.99 2.91 -6.83
C TYR A 182 -7.64 3.06 -6.16
N SER A 183 -6.65 2.29 -6.59
CA SER A 183 -5.29 2.34 -6.08
C SER A 183 -4.29 2.50 -7.22
N VAL A 184 -3.35 3.43 -7.04
CA VAL A 184 -2.25 3.68 -7.97
C VAL A 184 -0.94 3.58 -7.22
N ASN A 185 -0.03 2.74 -7.74
CA ASN A 185 1.35 2.66 -7.32
C ASN A 185 2.24 3.10 -8.49
N ASP A 186 2.83 4.29 -8.37
CA ASP A 186 3.62 4.97 -9.41
C ASP A 186 5.09 4.99 -8.98
N ILE A 187 5.95 4.21 -9.68
CA ILE A 187 7.34 3.97 -9.28
C ILE A 187 8.28 4.64 -10.26
N TRP A 188 9.16 5.43 -9.70
CA TRP A 188 10.16 6.20 -10.41
C TRP A 188 11.55 5.84 -9.92
N HIS A 189 12.49 5.67 -10.84
CA HIS A 189 13.91 5.47 -10.58
C HIS A 189 14.73 6.56 -11.29
N ASN A 190 15.53 7.29 -10.53
CA ASN A 190 16.36 8.40 -11.03
C ASN A 190 15.57 9.37 -11.95
N GLY A 191 14.38 9.77 -11.53
CA GLY A 191 13.53 10.72 -12.26
C GLY A 191 12.78 10.13 -13.47
N LYS A 192 12.96 8.84 -13.77
CA LYS A 192 12.26 8.14 -14.86
C LYS A 192 11.21 7.19 -14.26
N ARG A 193 9.97 7.24 -14.78
CA ARG A 193 8.95 6.26 -14.41
C ARG A 193 9.32 4.87 -14.94
N ILE A 194 9.41 3.88 -14.05
CA ILE A 194 9.72 2.49 -14.37
C ILE A 194 8.49 1.59 -14.31
N ALA A 195 7.54 1.90 -13.45
CA ALA A 195 6.28 1.17 -13.36
C ALA A 195 5.13 2.09 -12.92
N LYS A 196 3.92 1.77 -13.35
CA LYS A 196 2.68 2.33 -12.83
C LYS A 196 1.65 1.22 -12.80
N ASP A 197 1.32 0.75 -11.61
CA ASP A 197 0.24 -0.21 -11.42
C ASP A 197 -1.04 0.53 -11.01
N VAL A 198 -2.15 0.14 -11.61
CA VAL A 198 -3.45 0.76 -11.35
C VAL A 198 -4.48 -0.35 -11.14
N THR A 199 -5.07 -0.35 -9.95
CA THR A 199 -6.19 -1.23 -9.61
C THR A 199 -7.46 -0.40 -9.51
N LEU A 200 -8.46 -0.73 -10.33
CA LEU A 200 -9.80 -0.16 -10.25
C LEU A 200 -10.81 -1.29 -10.09
N LEU A 201 -11.50 -1.27 -8.95
CA LEU A 201 -12.67 -2.10 -8.70
C LEU A 201 -13.86 -1.17 -8.49
N ASP A 202 -14.85 -1.25 -9.37
CA ASP A 202 -15.97 -0.33 -9.43
C ASP A 202 -17.27 -1.11 -9.58
N ASN A 203 -18.23 -0.85 -8.68
CA ASN A 203 -19.58 -1.39 -8.71
C ASN A 203 -20.59 -0.43 -9.36
N HIS A 204 -20.14 0.74 -9.85
CA HIS A 204 -21.04 1.65 -10.56
C HIS A 204 -21.36 1.09 -11.96
N HIS A 205 -22.64 1.02 -12.28
CA HIS A 205 -23.14 0.62 -13.58
C HIS A 205 -22.91 1.76 -14.60
N HIS A 206 -21.91 1.61 -15.46
CA HIS A 206 -21.57 2.64 -16.45
C HIS A 206 -22.27 2.42 -17.80
N ASP A 207 -22.84 1.25 -18.09
CA ASP A 207 -23.48 0.99 -19.38
C ASP A 207 -24.77 0.15 -19.23
N VAL A 208 -25.88 0.76 -19.63
CA VAL A 208 -27.23 0.14 -19.61
C VAL A 208 -27.34 -1.04 -20.57
N ARG A 209 -26.39 -1.22 -21.49
CA ARG A 209 -26.46 -2.19 -22.59
C ARG A 209 -25.82 -3.55 -22.29
N VAL A 210 -25.04 -3.65 -21.23
CA VAL A 210 -24.38 -4.91 -20.84
C VAL A 210 -24.87 -5.32 -19.46
N PRO A 211 -25.38 -6.56 -19.26
CA PRO A 211 -25.71 -7.04 -17.93
C PRO A 211 -24.44 -7.05 -17.09
N ASP A 212 -24.32 -6.06 -16.19
CA ASP A 212 -23.14 -5.93 -15.35
C ASP A 212 -23.16 -7.00 -14.27
N ARG A 213 -22.08 -7.76 -14.18
CA ARG A 213 -21.90 -8.74 -13.10
C ARG A 213 -21.34 -8.03 -11.88
N PRO A 214 -21.94 -8.19 -10.70
CA PRO A 214 -21.37 -7.68 -9.45
C PRO A 214 -19.89 -8.06 -9.28
N LEU A 215 -19.10 -7.23 -8.62
CA LEU A 215 -17.69 -7.53 -8.35
C LEU A 215 -17.51 -8.90 -7.67
N GLN A 216 -18.42 -9.27 -6.76
CA GLN A 216 -18.44 -10.57 -6.14
C GLN A 216 -18.37 -11.71 -7.16
N ASN A 217 -19.21 -11.66 -8.20
CA ASN A 217 -19.25 -12.69 -9.24
C ASN A 217 -18.04 -12.70 -10.17
N LYS A 218 -17.32 -11.54 -10.24
CA LYS A 218 -16.10 -11.40 -11.06
C LYS A 218 -14.87 -11.91 -10.33
N LEU A 219 -14.84 -11.78 -8.99
CA LEU A 219 -13.66 -12.00 -8.16
C LEU A 219 -13.69 -13.31 -7.39
N GLN A 220 -14.84 -13.98 -7.29
CA GLN A 220 -14.94 -15.31 -6.66
C GLN A 220 -13.98 -16.31 -7.29
N PRO A 221 -13.44 -17.26 -6.49
CA PRO A 221 -13.72 -17.51 -5.07
C PRO A 221 -12.84 -16.69 -4.12
N TYR A 222 -12.07 -15.74 -4.61
CA TYR A 222 -11.07 -15.02 -3.83
C TYR A 222 -11.66 -13.81 -3.10
N SER A 223 -11.38 -13.71 -1.79
CA SER A 223 -11.83 -12.61 -0.93
C SER A 223 -10.72 -11.64 -0.57
N CYS A 224 -9.47 -11.91 -0.99
CA CYS A 224 -8.32 -11.06 -0.73
C CYS A 224 -7.42 -11.00 -1.96
N TYR A 225 -7.02 -9.80 -2.35
CA TYR A 225 -6.06 -9.57 -3.41
C TYR A 225 -4.91 -8.70 -2.92
N ALA A 226 -3.68 -9.14 -3.18
CA ALA A 226 -2.47 -8.43 -2.82
C ALA A 226 -1.58 -8.22 -4.04
N MET A 227 -0.92 -7.08 -4.07
CA MET A 227 0.17 -6.76 -4.97
C MET A 227 1.40 -6.45 -4.14
N LEU A 228 2.51 -7.12 -4.47
CA LEU A 228 3.81 -6.91 -3.86
C LEU A 228 4.79 -6.46 -4.93
N ILE A 229 5.39 -5.28 -4.74
CA ILE A 229 6.43 -4.77 -5.61
C ILE A 229 7.75 -4.83 -4.86
N LEU A 230 8.75 -5.44 -5.49
CA LEU A 230 10.12 -5.52 -5.01
C LEU A 230 11.02 -4.79 -6.00
N TYR A 231 11.83 -3.85 -5.53
CA TYR A 231 12.73 -3.09 -6.39
C TYR A 231 14.05 -2.76 -5.68
N GLY A 232 15.17 -2.90 -6.39
CA GLY A 232 16.50 -2.46 -5.96
C GLY A 232 17.40 -3.57 -5.41
N PRO A 233 18.69 -3.25 -5.16
CA PRO A 233 19.73 -4.26 -4.90
C PRO A 233 19.55 -5.04 -3.59
N ARG A 234 19.01 -4.42 -2.55
CA ARG A 234 18.86 -5.07 -1.23
C ARG A 234 17.77 -6.14 -1.22
N VAL A 235 16.83 -6.14 -2.17
CA VAL A 235 15.72 -7.11 -2.26
C VAL A 235 15.94 -8.19 -3.31
N GLN A 236 17.07 -8.19 -4.03
CA GLN A 236 17.41 -9.19 -5.04
C GLN A 236 17.33 -10.65 -4.53
N PRO A 237 17.80 -10.99 -3.31
CA PRO A 237 17.67 -12.36 -2.82
C PRO A 237 16.22 -12.82 -2.74
N ILE A 238 15.30 -11.95 -2.27
CA ILE A 238 13.87 -12.25 -2.18
C ILE A 238 13.28 -12.48 -3.58
N MET A 239 13.67 -11.64 -4.54
CA MET A 239 13.22 -11.75 -5.92
C MET A 239 13.65 -13.06 -6.55
N HIS A 240 14.92 -13.46 -6.39
CA HIS A 240 15.44 -14.71 -6.92
C HIS A 240 14.71 -15.92 -6.31
N ASP A 241 14.47 -15.92 -5.00
CA ASP A 241 13.72 -16.97 -4.33
C ASP A 241 12.31 -17.11 -4.89
N LEU A 242 11.59 -15.98 -5.08
CA LEU A 242 10.24 -15.98 -5.63
C LEU A 242 10.21 -16.44 -7.09
N ILE A 243 11.13 -16.00 -7.93
CA ILE A 243 11.25 -16.45 -9.33
C ILE A 243 11.50 -17.96 -9.35
N SER A 244 12.44 -18.45 -8.55
CA SER A 244 12.74 -19.89 -8.46
C SER A 244 11.56 -20.72 -7.97
N GLN A 245 10.72 -20.20 -7.08
CA GLN A 245 9.49 -20.86 -6.65
C GLN A 245 8.44 -20.87 -7.76
N TYR A 246 8.30 -19.75 -8.48
CA TYR A 246 7.34 -19.63 -9.56
C TYR A 246 7.65 -20.56 -10.74
N ASP A 247 8.91 -20.70 -11.11
CA ASP A 247 9.37 -21.58 -12.18
C ASP A 247 9.10 -23.07 -11.90
N LYS A 248 8.91 -23.43 -10.63
CA LYS A 248 8.54 -24.79 -10.23
C LYS A 248 7.04 -25.07 -10.28
N ILE A 249 6.21 -24.05 -10.53
CA ILE A 249 4.76 -24.24 -10.61
C ILE A 249 4.44 -24.96 -11.91
N SER A 250 3.95 -26.20 -11.78
CA SER A 250 3.45 -26.96 -12.91
C SER A 250 2.08 -26.45 -13.33
N ILE A 251 1.91 -26.11 -14.60
CA ILE A 251 0.61 -25.69 -15.18
C ILE A 251 -0.24 -26.96 -15.45
N LEU A 252 -0.51 -27.74 -14.43
CA LEU A 252 -1.50 -28.79 -14.52
C LEU A 252 -2.88 -28.15 -14.28
N LYS A 253 -3.78 -28.31 -15.25
CA LYS A 253 -5.17 -27.87 -15.13
C LYS A 253 -5.83 -28.60 -13.97
N SER A 254 -6.08 -27.90 -12.88
CA SER A 254 -6.95 -28.39 -11.80
C SER A 254 -8.38 -27.92 -12.09
N ASN A 255 -9.35 -28.80 -11.91
CA ASN A 255 -10.77 -28.47 -12.03
C ASN A 255 -11.31 -27.75 -10.80
N VAL A 256 -10.52 -27.64 -9.74
CA VAL A 256 -10.88 -26.98 -8.48
C VAL A 256 -10.00 -25.74 -8.33
N PRO A 257 -10.59 -24.54 -8.08
CA PRO A 257 -9.80 -23.35 -7.80
C PRO A 257 -8.86 -23.59 -6.62
N SER A 258 -7.57 -23.20 -6.77
CA SER A 258 -6.61 -23.24 -5.67
C SER A 258 -7.02 -22.24 -4.59
N PRO A 259 -6.85 -22.52 -3.29
CA PRO A 259 -7.12 -21.57 -2.22
C PRO A 259 -6.26 -20.32 -2.29
N LEU A 260 -5.13 -20.39 -2.99
CA LEU A 260 -4.24 -19.28 -3.27
C LEU A 260 -3.67 -19.41 -4.69
N ILE A 261 -3.70 -18.30 -5.41
CA ILE A 261 -3.03 -18.16 -6.72
C ILE A 261 -2.07 -16.99 -6.66
N TRP A 262 -0.98 -17.07 -7.40
CA TRP A 262 -0.07 -15.94 -7.53
C TRP A 262 0.68 -15.96 -8.85
N SER A 263 1.19 -14.80 -9.23
CA SER A 263 2.00 -14.62 -10.43
C SER A 263 3.11 -13.62 -10.14
N ILE A 264 4.22 -13.72 -10.87
CA ILE A 264 5.34 -12.79 -10.82
C ILE A 264 5.68 -12.31 -12.23
N SER A 265 5.99 -11.03 -12.34
CA SER A 265 6.40 -10.42 -13.61
C SER A 265 7.53 -9.43 -13.37
N PRO A 266 8.54 -9.35 -14.25
CA PRO A 266 9.55 -8.32 -14.15
C PRO A 266 8.94 -6.94 -14.40
N ILE A 267 9.49 -5.90 -13.75
CA ILE A 267 9.11 -4.50 -13.97
C ILE A 267 9.66 -4.03 -15.31
N ASP A 268 10.91 -4.39 -15.58
CA ASP A 268 11.62 -4.02 -16.80
C ASP A 268 12.65 -5.10 -17.20
N SER A 269 13.36 -4.85 -18.29
CA SER A 269 14.41 -5.75 -18.78
C SER A 269 15.72 -5.73 -17.97
N THR A 270 15.85 -4.82 -16.99
CA THR A 270 17.08 -4.71 -16.18
C THR A 270 17.16 -5.74 -15.07
N GLY A 271 16.04 -6.38 -14.74
CA GLY A 271 15.94 -7.35 -13.64
C GLY A 271 16.06 -6.73 -12.25
N GLN A 272 15.95 -5.41 -12.14
CA GLN A 272 16.05 -4.71 -10.85
C GLN A 272 14.76 -4.76 -10.03
N GLY A 273 13.65 -5.16 -10.62
CA GLY A 273 12.38 -5.19 -9.91
C GLY A 273 11.38 -6.18 -10.48
N VAL A 274 10.48 -6.63 -9.60
CA VAL A 274 9.36 -7.51 -9.94
C VAL A 274 8.05 -7.03 -9.31
N VAL A 275 6.96 -7.38 -9.97
CA VAL A 275 5.60 -7.26 -9.43
C VAL A 275 5.03 -8.65 -9.21
N VAL A 276 4.58 -8.92 -7.99
CA VAL A 276 3.90 -10.17 -7.64
C VAL A 276 2.43 -9.86 -7.35
N ARG A 277 1.53 -10.62 -7.92
CA ARG A 277 0.09 -10.53 -7.66
C ARG A 277 -0.40 -11.82 -7.03
N VAL A 278 -1.19 -11.67 -5.96
CA VAL A 278 -1.68 -12.79 -5.16
C VAL A 278 -3.18 -12.66 -4.99
N GLY A 279 -3.90 -13.76 -5.19
CA GLY A 279 -5.32 -13.88 -4.84
C GLY A 279 -5.51 -15.04 -3.87
N GLY A 280 -6.24 -14.83 -2.78
CA GLY A 280 -6.54 -15.86 -1.79
C GLY A 280 -8.01 -15.90 -1.42
N VAL A 281 -8.50 -17.11 -1.16
CA VAL A 281 -9.87 -17.31 -0.68
C VAL A 281 -10.06 -16.65 0.68
N GLU A 282 -9.03 -16.63 1.51
CA GLU A 282 -9.03 -16.03 2.84
C GLU A 282 -7.81 -15.10 3.01
N THR A 283 -7.99 -14.04 3.80
CA THR A 283 -6.92 -13.08 4.11
C THR A 283 -5.74 -13.75 4.82
N GLU A 284 -6.01 -14.69 5.73
CA GLU A 284 -4.99 -15.40 6.47
C GLU A 284 -4.12 -16.28 5.56
N THR A 285 -4.68 -16.85 4.51
CA THR A 285 -3.94 -17.61 3.50
C THR A 285 -2.94 -16.72 2.76
N VAL A 286 -3.37 -15.50 2.37
CA VAL A 286 -2.49 -14.52 1.75
C VAL A 286 -1.41 -14.04 2.72
N LYS A 287 -1.78 -13.77 3.98
CA LYS A 287 -0.84 -13.34 5.03
C LYS A 287 0.23 -14.39 5.32
N ALA A 288 -0.15 -15.66 5.41
CA ALA A 288 0.79 -16.77 5.59
C ALA A 288 1.75 -16.89 4.40
N TRP A 289 1.24 -16.76 3.18
CA TRP A 289 2.07 -16.75 1.98
C TRP A 289 3.04 -15.55 1.96
N LEU A 290 2.57 -14.34 2.26
CA LEU A 290 3.41 -13.14 2.34
C LEU A 290 4.53 -13.30 3.38
N LYS A 291 4.21 -13.85 4.55
CA LYS A 291 5.20 -14.14 5.60
C LYS A 291 6.30 -15.07 5.10
N GLN A 292 5.95 -16.11 4.36
CA GLN A 292 6.91 -17.03 3.77
C GLN A 292 7.71 -16.38 2.65
N ALA A 293 7.05 -15.68 1.72
CA ALA A 293 7.65 -15.00 0.58
C ALA A 293 8.66 -13.93 1.00
N LEU A 294 8.41 -13.26 2.11
CA LEU A 294 9.22 -12.19 2.65
C LEU A 294 10.16 -12.65 3.80
N SER A 295 10.35 -13.97 3.98
CA SER A 295 11.20 -14.49 5.07
C SER A 295 12.63 -13.96 5.03
N SER A 296 13.18 -13.77 3.84
CA SER A 296 14.54 -13.22 3.65
C SER A 296 14.69 -11.75 4.05
N ILE A 297 13.60 -11.02 4.36
CA ILE A 297 13.67 -9.68 4.98
C ILE A 297 14.41 -9.72 6.31
N GLU A 298 14.40 -10.85 7.02
CA GLU A 298 15.15 -11.04 8.26
C GLU A 298 16.64 -10.69 8.10
N TYR A 299 17.25 -11.03 6.96
CA TYR A 299 18.64 -10.71 6.67
C TYR A 299 18.88 -9.21 6.41
N ILE A 300 17.84 -8.47 5.97
CA ILE A 300 17.95 -7.03 5.67
C ILE A 300 17.73 -6.20 6.92
N MET A 301 16.75 -6.57 7.75
CA MET A 301 16.24 -5.75 8.85
C MET A 301 16.52 -6.31 10.25
N GLY A 302 17.00 -7.56 10.34
CA GLY A 302 17.20 -8.27 11.61
C GLY A 302 15.96 -9.02 12.11
N LYS A 303 16.20 -10.03 12.97
CA LYS A 303 15.16 -10.96 13.50
C LYS A 303 14.06 -10.25 14.26
N ASP A 304 14.40 -9.27 15.07
CA ASP A 304 13.43 -8.61 15.94
C ASP A 304 12.47 -7.73 15.14
N VAL A 305 12.96 -7.07 14.10
CA VAL A 305 12.13 -6.31 13.16
C VAL A 305 11.22 -7.24 12.36
N TYR A 306 11.76 -8.34 11.83
CA TYR A 306 10.97 -9.34 11.09
C TYR A 306 9.83 -9.92 11.94
N ARG A 307 10.10 -10.29 13.20
CA ARG A 307 9.06 -10.79 14.11
C ARG A 307 7.93 -9.79 14.31
N ARG A 308 8.25 -8.48 14.39
CA ARG A 308 7.24 -7.42 14.55
C ARG A 308 6.39 -7.19 13.32
N ILE A 309 6.94 -7.40 12.12
CA ILE A 309 6.21 -7.26 10.85
C ILE A 309 5.13 -8.34 10.74
N PHE A 310 5.42 -9.55 11.21
CA PHE A 310 4.57 -10.72 11.02
C PHE A 310 4.02 -11.31 12.34
N SER A 311 3.97 -10.51 13.40
CA SER A 311 3.37 -10.90 14.70
C SER A 311 1.84 -10.85 14.70
#